data_6cb681e6a10915969456bb1dfde98bb1
#
_entry.id   6cb681e6a10915969456bb1dfde98bb1
#
_cell.length_a   1.000
_cell.length_b   1.000
_cell.length_c   1.000
_cell.angle_alpha   90.00
_cell.angle_beta   90.00
_cell.angle_gamma   90.00
#
_symmetry.space_group_name_H-M   'P 1'
#
loop_
_entity.id
_entity.type
_entity.pdbx_description
1 polymer ?
#
loop_
_entity_poly.entity_id
_entity_poly.type
_entity_poly.pdbx_seq_one_letter_code
_entity_poly.pdbx_strand_id
1 'polypeptide(L)'
;MKKEVLYSLKGIYRENFEIEGYRFGHGEKSACIVGAMRGNEIQQLYICSQLIKVLKDLEMRGAISHNHEILVIPSANRFSMNVEKRFWPVDNTDINRMFPGDEAGDTTKQIAAAIFESSKGYSYGIQFASFYMPGDFIPHVRMMETGYQSASLANLFGLQYVVIRKPKPMDTATLNYSWQMNGTNAFSIYTNSTDMVDEKSARQAVSSVLRFLTRMGILKYNNHSGYIASVINEYDLSAVKTYDAGFYKRLKEPGDPVVHNEVIGQVIDPCEGYVKSEILSPTSMLSTNCFAAATHSLSGVGLLCSAFSCFLSFTHCSTYRHG
;
A
#
# COMPACT_ATOMS: atom_id res chain seq x y z
N MET A 1 -15.18 20.00 7.97
CA MET A 1 -13.76 19.55 7.96
C MET A 1 -12.93 20.48 8.85
N LYS A 2 -12.09 19.87 9.70
CA LYS A 2 -11.10 20.57 10.55
C LYS A 2 -9.70 20.13 10.14
N LYS A 3 -8.83 21.06 9.76
CA LYS A 3 -7.39 20.82 9.59
C LYS A 3 -6.71 21.11 10.92
N GLU A 4 -5.83 20.22 11.38
CA GLU A 4 -5.10 20.38 12.63
C GLU A 4 -3.67 19.86 12.50
N VAL A 5 -2.78 20.40 13.34
CA VAL A 5 -1.41 19.92 13.48
C VAL A 5 -1.39 18.83 14.55
N LEU A 6 -1.06 17.61 14.15
CA LEU A 6 -1.00 16.43 15.02
C LEU A 6 0.34 16.33 15.74
N TYR A 7 1.40 16.81 15.11
CA TYR A 7 2.76 16.83 15.64
C TYR A 7 3.54 17.99 15.04
N SER A 8 4.37 18.64 15.85
CA SER A 8 5.26 19.72 15.43
C SER A 8 6.64 19.54 16.05
N LEU A 9 7.66 19.48 15.20
CA LEU A 9 9.06 19.51 15.61
C LEU A 9 9.63 20.89 15.27
N LYS A 10 10.10 21.61 16.30
CA LYS A 10 10.65 22.97 16.14
C LYS A 10 11.96 22.94 15.39
N GLY A 11 12.04 23.71 14.32
CA GLY A 11 13.30 23.98 13.60
C GLY A 11 14.03 25.16 14.23
N ILE A 12 15.38 25.08 14.34
CA ILE A 12 16.18 26.20 14.90
C ILE A 12 16.32 27.33 13.88
N TYR A 13 16.51 26.98 12.58
CA TYR A 13 16.75 27.96 11.50
C TYR A 13 15.84 27.73 10.26
N ARG A 14 14.81 26.90 10.39
CA ARG A 14 13.87 26.54 9.34
C ARG A 14 12.45 26.56 9.86
N GLU A 15 11.51 26.43 8.94
CA GLU A 15 10.12 26.17 9.31
C GLU A 15 10.02 24.88 10.14
N ASN A 16 9.05 24.85 11.04
CA ASN A 16 8.76 23.66 11.82
C ASN A 16 8.38 22.50 10.91
N PHE A 17 8.83 21.31 11.25
CA PHE A 17 8.27 20.12 10.65
C PHE A 17 6.94 19.80 11.32
N GLU A 18 5.88 19.70 10.53
CA GLU A 18 4.53 19.47 11.03
C GLU A 18 3.87 18.30 10.31
N ILE A 19 3.17 17.48 11.09
CA ILE A 19 2.27 16.45 10.58
C ILE A 19 0.85 16.97 10.71
N GLU A 20 0.17 17.12 9.59
CA GLU A 20 -1.19 17.62 9.53
C GLU A 20 -2.19 16.48 9.38
N GLY A 21 -3.31 16.60 10.10
CA GLY A 21 -4.48 15.75 9.95
C GLY A 21 -5.70 16.54 9.49
N TYR A 22 -6.57 15.84 8.75
CA TYR A 22 -7.84 16.36 8.27
C TYR A 22 -8.97 15.53 8.86
N ARG A 23 -9.77 16.14 9.74
CA ARG A 23 -10.93 15.48 10.35
C ARG A 23 -12.21 15.86 9.63
N PHE A 24 -13.03 14.87 9.39
CA PHE A 24 -14.35 14.97 8.77
C PHE A 24 -15.39 14.33 9.67
N GLY A 25 -16.57 14.96 9.74
CA GLY A 25 -17.61 14.51 10.65
C GLY A 25 -17.27 14.78 12.12
N HIS A 26 -18.00 14.12 13.01
CA HIS A 26 -17.81 14.21 14.47
C HIS A 26 -18.46 13.01 15.14
N GLY A 27 -17.94 12.63 16.31
CA GLY A 27 -18.47 11.53 17.11
C GLY A 27 -17.45 10.41 17.32
N GLU A 28 -17.86 9.17 17.04
CA GLU A 28 -17.01 8.00 17.21
C GLU A 28 -15.86 7.98 16.21
N LYS A 29 -14.67 7.64 16.67
CA LYS A 29 -13.48 7.45 15.85
C LYS A 29 -13.64 6.24 14.93
N SER A 30 -14.17 6.46 13.72
CA SER A 30 -14.58 5.40 12.81
C SER A 30 -13.46 4.93 11.91
N ALA A 31 -12.81 5.83 11.18
CA ALA A 31 -11.74 5.46 10.25
C ALA A 31 -10.56 6.44 10.30
N CYS A 32 -9.35 5.91 10.41
CA CYS A 32 -8.11 6.67 10.23
C CYS A 32 -7.43 6.21 8.94
N ILE A 33 -7.15 7.16 8.03
CA ILE A 33 -6.50 6.91 6.74
C ILE A 33 -5.15 7.60 6.76
N VAL A 34 -4.08 6.83 6.50
CA VAL A 34 -2.71 7.34 6.49
C VAL A 34 -2.08 7.12 5.13
N GLY A 35 -1.54 8.20 4.55
CA GLY A 35 -0.88 8.22 3.26
C GLY A 35 0.61 7.93 3.34
N ALA A 36 1.39 8.82 2.74
CA ALA A 36 2.83 8.64 2.57
C ALA A 36 3.60 8.61 3.89
N MET A 37 4.25 7.49 4.17
CA MET A 37 5.19 7.32 5.28
C MET A 37 6.64 7.60 4.87
N ARG A 38 6.93 7.51 3.57
CA ARG A 38 8.27 7.66 2.99
C ARG A 38 8.28 8.80 1.98
N GLY A 39 9.45 9.42 1.79
CA GLY A 39 9.56 10.58 0.91
C GLY A 39 9.40 10.29 -0.58
N ASN A 40 9.53 9.04 -1.02
CA ASN A 40 9.27 8.66 -2.40
C ASN A 40 7.82 8.19 -2.64
N GLU A 41 6.94 8.25 -1.65
CA GLU A 41 5.55 7.78 -1.76
C GLU A 41 4.62 8.88 -2.31
N ILE A 42 4.97 9.37 -3.50
CA ILE A 42 4.24 10.46 -4.18
C ILE A 42 2.82 10.02 -4.54
N GLN A 43 2.65 8.79 -5.00
CA GLN A 43 1.34 8.22 -5.33
C GLN A 43 0.41 8.20 -4.11
N GLN A 44 0.92 7.80 -2.94
CA GLN A 44 0.15 7.70 -1.70
C GLN A 44 -0.30 9.08 -1.19
N LEU A 45 0.57 10.08 -1.32
CA LEU A 45 0.21 11.47 -1.04
C LEU A 45 -0.87 11.97 -1.99
N TYR A 46 -0.71 11.71 -3.30
CA TYR A 46 -1.70 12.10 -4.31
C TYR A 46 -3.06 11.47 -4.04
N ILE A 47 -3.12 10.16 -3.73
CA ILE A 47 -4.37 9.47 -3.38
C ILE A 47 -5.05 10.16 -2.19
N CYS A 48 -4.29 10.45 -1.12
CA CYS A 48 -4.85 11.16 0.04
C CYS A 48 -5.38 12.55 -0.31
N SER A 49 -4.69 13.29 -1.18
CA SER A 49 -5.16 14.61 -1.63
C SER A 49 -6.50 14.53 -2.36
N GLN A 50 -6.66 13.54 -3.25
CA GLN A 50 -7.91 13.30 -3.97
C GLN A 50 -9.02 12.82 -3.00
N LEU A 51 -8.69 11.94 -2.05
CA LEU A 51 -9.63 11.50 -1.03
C LEU A 51 -10.14 12.67 -0.17
N ILE A 52 -9.24 13.53 0.30
CA ILE A 52 -9.58 14.74 1.06
C ILE A 52 -10.52 15.65 0.24
N LYS A 53 -10.24 15.84 -1.04
CA LYS A 53 -11.09 16.63 -1.94
C LYS A 53 -12.52 16.07 -2.00
N VAL A 54 -12.64 14.75 -2.19
CA VAL A 54 -13.95 14.09 -2.25
C VAL A 54 -14.67 14.13 -0.90
N LEU A 55 -13.96 13.87 0.21
CA LEU A 55 -14.55 13.90 1.54
C LEU A 55 -15.04 15.29 1.94
N LYS A 56 -14.36 16.37 1.51
CA LYS A 56 -14.85 17.75 1.68
C LYS A 56 -16.19 17.98 1.01
N ASP A 57 -16.33 17.54 -0.23
CA ASP A 57 -17.56 17.66 -0.98
C ASP A 57 -18.69 16.83 -0.34
N LEU A 58 -18.39 15.60 0.06
CA LEU A 58 -19.34 14.71 0.73
C LEU A 58 -19.81 15.29 2.08
N GLU A 59 -18.91 15.86 2.88
CA GLU A 59 -19.26 16.51 4.14
C GLU A 59 -20.18 17.72 3.92
N MET A 60 -19.87 18.58 2.94
CA MET A 60 -20.72 19.73 2.58
C MET A 60 -22.14 19.31 2.16
N ARG A 61 -22.27 18.13 1.55
CA ARG A 61 -23.57 17.54 1.17
C ARG A 61 -24.26 16.76 2.31
N GLY A 62 -23.67 16.73 3.50
CA GLY A 62 -24.22 15.96 4.63
C GLY A 62 -24.17 14.44 4.43
N ALA A 63 -23.25 13.95 3.59
CA ALA A 63 -23.12 12.53 3.26
C ALA A 63 -22.31 11.73 4.28
N ILE A 64 -21.65 12.37 5.26
CA ILE A 64 -21.04 11.69 6.41
C ILE A 64 -22.16 11.35 7.39
N SER A 65 -22.26 10.10 7.79
CA SER A 65 -23.28 9.65 8.72
C SER A 65 -23.08 10.27 10.10
N HIS A 66 -24.19 10.52 10.81
CA HIS A 66 -24.11 11.08 12.16
C HIS A 66 -23.29 10.18 13.09
N ASN A 67 -22.59 10.81 14.02
CA ASN A 67 -21.74 10.15 15.02
C ASN A 67 -20.56 9.36 14.46
N HIS A 68 -20.05 9.73 13.28
CA HIS A 68 -18.84 9.15 12.70
C HIS A 68 -17.79 10.21 12.41
N GLU A 69 -16.55 9.92 12.81
CA GLU A 69 -15.38 10.74 12.51
C GLU A 69 -14.41 10.00 11.60
N ILE A 70 -13.88 10.70 10.60
CA ILE A 70 -12.85 10.21 9.71
C ILE A 70 -11.63 11.12 9.85
N LEU A 71 -10.45 10.54 10.13
CA LEU A 71 -9.17 11.24 10.14
C LEU A 71 -8.36 10.83 8.91
N VAL A 72 -7.84 11.81 8.17
CA VAL A 72 -6.89 11.57 7.07
C VAL A 72 -5.57 12.27 7.37
N ILE A 73 -4.47 11.50 7.38
CA ILE A 73 -3.09 11.97 7.54
C ILE A 73 -2.38 11.77 6.20
N PRO A 74 -2.23 12.81 5.35
CA PRO A 74 -1.75 12.63 3.98
C PRO A 74 -0.31 12.19 3.90
N SER A 75 0.53 12.70 4.79
CA SER A 75 1.96 12.38 4.81
C SER A 75 2.54 12.50 6.22
N ALA A 76 3.31 11.48 6.58
CA ALA A 76 4.12 11.46 7.80
C ALA A 76 5.53 12.01 7.57
N ASN A 77 5.97 12.21 6.33
CA ASN A 77 7.37 12.49 6.00
C ASN A 77 7.54 13.48 4.84
N ARG A 78 6.92 14.65 4.96
CA ARG A 78 7.06 15.72 3.95
C ARG A 78 8.50 16.25 3.82
N PHE A 79 9.27 16.20 4.90
CA PHE A 79 10.66 16.66 4.86
C PHE A 79 11.51 15.78 3.92
N SER A 80 11.35 14.46 3.98
CA SER A 80 12.06 13.55 3.05
C SER A 80 11.63 13.75 1.60
N MET A 81 10.35 14.07 1.34
CA MET A 81 9.86 14.39 0.00
C MET A 81 10.57 15.61 -0.57
N ASN A 82 10.72 16.67 0.21
CA ASN A 82 11.35 17.92 -0.23
C ASN A 82 12.83 17.77 -0.57
N VAL A 83 13.51 16.74 -0.05
CA VAL A 83 14.94 16.47 -0.30
C VAL A 83 15.15 15.15 -1.08
N GLU A 84 14.10 14.64 -1.69
CA GLU A 84 14.11 13.42 -2.53
C GLU A 84 14.73 12.20 -1.84
N LYS A 85 14.52 12.08 -0.51
CA LYS A 85 14.98 10.93 0.27
C LYS A 85 13.81 10.01 0.60
N ARG A 86 14.05 8.70 0.47
CA ARG A 86 13.04 7.70 0.82
C ARG A 86 12.75 7.68 2.32
N PHE A 87 13.80 7.64 3.12
CA PHE A 87 13.74 7.56 4.57
C PHE A 87 14.02 8.92 5.22
N TRP A 88 13.95 8.99 6.54
CA TRP A 88 14.23 10.21 7.26
C TRP A 88 15.65 10.71 6.94
N PRO A 89 15.83 11.95 6.45
CA PRO A 89 17.09 12.33 5.80
C PRO A 89 18.25 12.57 6.75
N VAL A 90 18.00 12.64 8.07
CA VAL A 90 19.04 12.89 9.07
C VAL A 90 19.80 11.61 9.42
N ASP A 91 19.08 10.50 9.61
CA ASP A 91 19.62 9.22 10.09
C ASP A 91 19.30 8.04 9.17
N ASN A 92 18.62 8.29 8.04
CA ASN A 92 18.16 7.29 7.09
C ASN A 92 17.23 6.23 7.70
N THR A 93 16.44 6.59 8.72
CA THR A 93 15.51 5.70 9.40
C THR A 93 14.15 5.64 8.67
N ASP A 94 13.58 4.44 8.56
CA ASP A 94 12.23 4.22 8.04
C ASP A 94 11.20 4.44 9.16
N ILE A 95 10.43 5.54 9.10
CA ILE A 95 9.38 5.84 10.08
C ILE A 95 8.40 4.68 10.24
N ASN A 96 8.08 3.96 9.14
CA ASN A 96 7.18 2.80 9.21
C ASN A 96 7.85 1.53 9.78
N ARG A 97 8.96 1.67 10.50
CA ARG A 97 9.63 0.64 11.29
C ARG A 97 9.87 1.10 12.74
N MET A 98 9.21 2.20 13.13
CA MET A 98 9.36 2.79 14.47
C MET A 98 8.10 2.68 15.32
N PHE A 99 7.01 2.11 14.81
CA PHE A 99 5.75 1.98 15.55
C PHE A 99 5.81 0.90 16.65
N PRO A 100 5.11 1.12 17.79
CA PRO A 100 4.17 2.21 18.07
C PRO A 100 4.82 3.56 18.36
N GLY A 101 6.14 3.66 18.41
CA GLY A 101 6.89 4.87 18.70
C GLY A 101 7.27 5.03 20.17
N ASP A 102 7.96 6.13 20.45
CA ASP A 102 8.40 6.53 21.79
C ASP A 102 8.52 8.06 21.83
N GLU A 103 7.76 8.72 22.70
CA GLU A 103 7.77 10.20 22.83
C GLU A 103 9.11 10.75 23.33
N ALA A 104 9.87 9.94 24.09
CA ALA A 104 11.20 10.28 24.58
C ALA A 104 12.34 9.79 23.66
N GLY A 105 12.00 9.11 22.56
CA GLY A 105 12.96 8.53 21.63
C GLY A 105 13.50 9.52 20.60
N ASP A 106 14.22 8.97 19.63
CA ASP A 106 14.70 9.74 18.46
C ASP A 106 13.54 10.33 17.65
N THR A 107 13.83 11.32 16.81
CA THR A 107 12.83 12.06 16.04
C THR A 107 11.84 11.14 15.30
N THR A 108 12.31 10.08 14.67
CA THR A 108 11.44 9.15 13.93
C THR A 108 10.53 8.33 14.84
N LYS A 109 10.98 7.99 16.05
CA LYS A 109 10.13 7.35 17.09
C LYS A 109 9.09 8.32 17.64
N GLN A 110 9.45 9.59 17.85
CA GLN A 110 8.50 10.63 18.27
C GLN A 110 7.41 10.85 17.20
N ILE A 111 7.79 10.90 15.92
CA ILE A 111 6.86 10.98 14.79
C ILE A 111 5.91 9.77 14.78
N ALA A 112 6.46 8.57 14.94
CA ALA A 112 5.66 7.35 14.97
C ALA A 112 4.69 7.33 16.16
N ALA A 113 5.14 7.75 17.36
CA ALA A 113 4.30 7.86 18.55
C ALA A 113 3.15 8.85 18.33
N ALA A 114 3.42 10.03 17.79
CA ALA A 114 2.40 11.05 17.54
C ALA A 114 1.33 10.58 16.54
N ILE A 115 1.74 9.90 15.47
CA ILE A 115 0.81 9.31 14.49
C ILE A 115 -0.03 8.21 15.14
N PHE A 116 0.62 7.32 15.91
CA PHE A 116 -0.06 6.22 16.57
C PHE A 116 -1.08 6.72 17.59
N GLU A 117 -0.73 7.64 18.47
CA GLU A 117 -1.64 8.23 19.47
C GLU A 117 -2.80 8.99 18.80
N SER A 118 -2.54 9.73 17.71
CA SER A 118 -3.59 10.42 16.94
C SER A 118 -4.58 9.45 16.29
N SER A 119 -4.11 8.26 15.91
CA SER A 119 -4.89 7.22 15.24
C SER A 119 -5.46 6.16 16.18
N LYS A 120 -5.17 6.23 17.46
CA LYS A 120 -5.63 5.29 18.49
C LYS A 120 -7.13 5.41 18.75
N GLY A 121 -7.78 4.25 18.88
CA GLY A 121 -9.20 4.17 19.16
C GLY A 121 -10.11 4.27 17.91
N TYR A 122 -9.54 4.41 16.72
CA TYR A 122 -10.30 4.26 15.48
C TYR A 122 -10.64 2.80 15.22
N SER A 123 -11.89 2.53 14.81
CA SER A 123 -12.34 1.17 14.48
C SER A 123 -11.64 0.58 13.27
N TYR A 124 -11.31 1.44 12.29
CA TYR A 124 -10.67 1.05 11.04
C TYR A 124 -9.43 1.89 10.76
N GLY A 125 -8.30 1.21 10.51
CA GLY A 125 -7.03 1.80 10.07
C GLY A 125 -6.76 1.44 8.62
N ILE A 126 -6.60 2.44 7.75
CA ILE A 126 -6.33 2.25 6.33
C ILE A 126 -5.03 2.95 5.99
N GLN A 127 -4.01 2.21 5.58
CA GLN A 127 -2.74 2.76 5.15
C GLN A 127 -2.58 2.60 3.65
N PHE A 128 -2.32 3.67 2.92
CA PHE A 128 -1.80 3.55 1.56
C PHE A 128 -0.32 3.18 1.65
N ALA A 129 0.01 2.00 1.16
CA ALA A 129 1.32 1.41 1.28
C ALA A 129 2.02 1.29 -0.07
N SER A 130 3.33 1.15 -0.04
CA SER A 130 4.18 0.97 -1.22
C SER A 130 5.05 -0.26 -1.11
N PHE A 131 5.52 -0.74 -2.24
CA PHE A 131 6.54 -1.77 -2.29
C PHE A 131 7.95 -1.17 -2.11
N TYR A 132 8.88 -2.00 -1.62
CA TYR A 132 10.28 -1.61 -1.51
C TYR A 132 10.99 -1.52 -2.86
N MET A 133 10.53 -2.31 -3.81
CA MET A 133 11.11 -2.40 -5.15
C MET A 133 10.26 -1.59 -6.14
N PRO A 134 10.90 -0.92 -7.11
CA PRO A 134 10.20 -0.39 -8.26
C PRO A 134 9.46 -1.51 -9.00
N GLY A 135 8.33 -1.19 -9.58
CA GLY A 135 7.56 -2.14 -10.37
C GLY A 135 6.10 -1.72 -10.50
N ASP A 136 5.40 -2.44 -11.36
CA ASP A 136 3.96 -2.28 -11.56
C ASP A 136 3.22 -3.39 -10.83
N PHE A 137 2.20 -3.01 -10.09
CA PHE A 137 1.45 -3.95 -9.24
C PHE A 137 -0.04 -3.82 -9.50
N ILE A 138 -0.76 -4.93 -9.36
CA ILE A 138 -2.21 -4.87 -9.34
C ILE A 138 -2.67 -4.26 -8.01
N PRO A 139 -3.56 -3.26 -8.01
CA PRO A 139 -4.12 -2.71 -6.79
C PRO A 139 -4.83 -3.79 -5.96
N HIS A 140 -4.43 -3.91 -4.69
CA HIS A 140 -4.97 -4.92 -3.77
C HIS A 140 -4.98 -4.44 -2.33
N VAL A 141 -5.78 -5.11 -1.50
CA VAL A 141 -5.73 -4.96 -0.04
C VAL A 141 -4.77 -5.99 0.53
N ARG A 142 -3.92 -5.58 1.45
CA ARG A 142 -3.04 -6.49 2.19
C ARG A 142 -3.31 -6.40 3.68
N MET A 143 -3.26 -7.55 4.34
CA MET A 143 -3.37 -7.70 5.79
C MET A 143 -2.29 -8.61 6.33
N MET A 144 -1.97 -8.46 7.62
CA MET A 144 -1.08 -9.37 8.33
C MET A 144 -1.91 -10.43 9.07
N GLU A 145 -1.44 -11.68 9.01
CA GLU A 145 -2.01 -12.82 9.73
C GLU A 145 -1.58 -12.77 11.20
N THR A 146 -2.29 -11.97 12.00
CA THR A 146 -2.01 -11.77 13.43
C THR A 146 -3.03 -12.47 14.34
N GLY A 147 -4.06 -13.09 13.74
CA GLY A 147 -5.24 -13.60 14.46
C GLY A 147 -6.38 -12.58 14.55
N TYR A 148 -6.12 -11.29 14.26
CA TYR A 148 -7.12 -10.21 14.30
C TYR A 148 -7.48 -9.69 12.91
N GLN A 149 -7.01 -10.31 11.84
CA GLN A 149 -7.34 -9.94 10.46
C GLN A 149 -8.75 -10.37 10.09
N SER A 150 -9.41 -9.59 9.24
CA SER A 150 -10.74 -9.91 8.72
C SER A 150 -10.76 -9.80 7.19
N ALA A 151 -10.66 -10.94 6.50
CA ALA A 151 -10.74 -11.01 5.04
C ALA A 151 -12.11 -10.56 4.52
N SER A 152 -13.19 -10.81 5.27
CA SER A 152 -14.54 -10.36 4.92
C SER A 152 -14.65 -8.84 4.90
N LEU A 153 -14.05 -8.14 5.87
CA LEU A 153 -13.98 -6.67 5.86
C LEU A 153 -13.09 -6.17 4.72
N ALA A 154 -11.95 -6.82 4.47
CA ALA A 154 -11.07 -6.44 3.36
C ALA A 154 -11.75 -6.57 1.99
N ASN A 155 -12.64 -7.53 1.80
CA ASN A 155 -13.43 -7.68 0.58
C ASN A 155 -14.37 -6.49 0.33
N LEU A 156 -14.75 -5.76 1.37
CA LEU A 156 -15.63 -4.59 1.24
C LEU A 156 -14.98 -3.41 0.51
N PHE A 157 -13.66 -3.39 0.36
CA PHE A 157 -12.98 -2.42 -0.50
C PHE A 157 -13.31 -2.62 -1.98
N GLY A 158 -13.70 -3.84 -2.38
CA GLY A 158 -14.06 -4.18 -3.76
C GLY A 158 -12.88 -4.06 -4.73
N LEU A 159 -11.65 -4.25 -4.26
CA LEU A 159 -10.48 -4.51 -5.07
C LEU A 159 -10.44 -5.99 -5.48
N GLN A 160 -9.68 -6.29 -6.54
CA GLN A 160 -9.69 -7.62 -7.13
C GLN A 160 -9.05 -8.68 -6.24
N TYR A 161 -8.10 -8.28 -5.38
CA TYR A 161 -7.36 -9.20 -4.52
C TYR A 161 -7.29 -8.71 -3.08
N VAL A 162 -7.32 -9.67 -2.16
CA VAL A 162 -6.96 -9.53 -0.75
C VAL A 162 -5.79 -10.46 -0.48
N VAL A 163 -4.64 -9.91 -0.10
CA VAL A 163 -3.42 -10.66 0.21
C VAL A 163 -3.23 -10.77 1.71
N ILE A 164 -3.16 -11.98 2.23
CA ILE A 164 -2.86 -12.26 3.64
C ILE A 164 -1.43 -12.77 3.74
N ARG A 165 -0.63 -12.16 4.61
CA ARG A 165 0.76 -12.57 4.81
C ARG A 165 1.10 -12.74 6.28
N LYS A 166 1.99 -13.69 6.57
CA LYS A 166 2.57 -13.83 7.90
C LYS A 166 3.47 -12.63 8.21
N PRO A 167 3.33 -11.99 9.38
CA PRO A 167 4.23 -10.92 9.78
C PRO A 167 5.65 -11.47 9.98
N LYS A 168 6.64 -10.78 9.41
CA LYS A 168 8.06 -11.00 9.69
C LYS A 168 8.47 -10.17 10.91
N PRO A 169 9.59 -10.46 11.58
CA PRO A 169 10.03 -9.68 12.75
C PRO A 169 10.05 -8.16 12.51
N MET A 170 10.49 -7.72 11.32
CA MET A 170 10.50 -6.30 10.96
C MET A 170 9.11 -5.67 10.76
N ASP A 171 8.08 -6.47 10.58
CA ASP A 171 6.71 -5.98 10.37
C ASP A 171 6.03 -5.63 11.69
N THR A 172 6.52 -6.16 12.82
CA THR A 172 5.98 -5.87 14.16
C THR A 172 6.15 -4.40 14.58
N ALA A 173 7.05 -3.68 13.92
CA ALA A 173 7.29 -2.26 14.15
C ALA A 173 6.61 -1.37 13.09
N THR A 174 5.55 -1.85 12.40
CA THR A 174 4.77 -1.06 11.45
C THR A 174 3.49 -0.51 12.08
N LEU A 175 2.98 0.58 11.50
CA LEU A 175 1.70 1.16 11.91
C LEU A 175 0.55 0.13 11.82
N ASN A 176 0.50 -0.61 10.71
CA ASN A 176 -0.57 -1.59 10.48
C ASN A 176 -0.58 -2.71 11.53
N TYR A 177 0.61 -3.22 11.90
CA TYR A 177 0.73 -4.23 12.96
C TYR A 177 0.32 -3.66 14.32
N SER A 178 0.81 -2.45 14.65
CA SER A 178 0.47 -1.78 15.91
C SER A 178 -1.02 -1.51 16.02
N TRP A 179 -1.70 -1.14 14.95
CA TRP A 179 -3.15 -1.01 14.91
C TRP A 179 -3.86 -2.32 15.23
N GLN A 180 -3.48 -3.42 14.57
CA GLN A 180 -4.10 -4.74 14.83
C GLN A 180 -3.91 -5.17 16.28
N MET A 181 -2.72 -4.98 16.85
CA MET A 181 -2.43 -5.32 18.25
C MET A 181 -3.21 -4.45 19.25
N ASN A 182 -3.70 -3.28 18.84
CA ASN A 182 -4.50 -2.36 19.66
C ASN A 182 -5.99 -2.37 19.30
N GLY A 183 -6.47 -3.40 18.63
CA GLY A 183 -7.89 -3.63 18.39
C GLY A 183 -8.48 -2.85 17.21
N THR A 184 -7.66 -2.17 16.38
CA THR A 184 -8.09 -1.52 15.16
C THR A 184 -8.05 -2.52 14.00
N ASN A 185 -9.14 -2.63 13.23
CA ASN A 185 -9.16 -3.40 12.00
C ASN A 185 -8.30 -2.69 10.94
N ALA A 186 -7.11 -3.22 10.67
CA ALA A 186 -6.10 -2.53 9.87
C ALA A 186 -5.93 -3.14 8.48
N PHE A 187 -5.84 -2.27 7.47
CA PHE A 187 -5.72 -2.62 6.06
C PHE A 187 -4.63 -1.79 5.40
N SER A 188 -3.83 -2.41 4.54
CA SER A 188 -2.90 -1.71 3.66
C SER A 188 -3.41 -1.80 2.22
N ILE A 189 -3.58 -0.66 1.56
CA ILE A 189 -3.94 -0.59 0.14
C ILE A 189 -2.67 -0.34 -0.65
N TYR A 190 -2.35 -1.25 -1.53
CA TYR A 190 -1.26 -1.14 -2.49
C TYR A 190 -1.81 -0.72 -3.84
N THR A 191 -1.08 0.13 -4.54
CA THR A 191 -1.43 0.65 -5.86
C THR A 191 -0.39 0.29 -6.90
N ASN A 192 -0.63 0.61 -8.16
CA ASN A 192 0.27 0.28 -9.25
C ASN A 192 1.66 0.91 -9.09
N SER A 193 1.72 2.18 -8.69
CA SER A 193 2.94 2.99 -8.65
C SER A 193 3.26 3.49 -7.24
N THR A 194 4.47 4.00 -7.04
CA THR A 194 4.92 4.58 -5.76
C THR A 194 5.46 6.00 -5.93
N ASP A 195 6.43 6.21 -6.80
CA ASP A 195 7.23 7.42 -6.95
C ASP A 195 6.72 8.37 -8.05
N MET A 196 5.69 7.98 -8.75
CA MET A 196 5.02 8.77 -9.78
C MET A 196 3.51 8.65 -9.66
N VAL A 197 2.80 9.68 -10.16
CA VAL A 197 1.34 9.69 -10.14
C VAL A 197 0.79 8.82 -11.26
N ASP A 198 0.10 7.74 -10.89
CA ASP A 198 -0.78 6.97 -11.76
C ASP A 198 -2.23 7.28 -11.39
N GLU A 199 -2.86 8.12 -12.18
CA GLU A 199 -4.21 8.59 -11.91
C GLU A 199 -5.27 7.48 -11.95
N LYS A 200 -5.06 6.45 -12.78
CA LYS A 200 -5.99 5.32 -12.92
C LYS A 200 -6.05 4.52 -11.61
N SER A 201 -4.91 4.10 -11.07
CA SER A 201 -4.87 3.36 -9.82
C SER A 201 -5.18 4.25 -8.61
N ALA A 202 -4.88 5.57 -8.66
CA ALA A 202 -5.28 6.51 -7.64
C ALA A 202 -6.81 6.62 -7.53
N ARG A 203 -7.52 6.78 -8.64
CA ARG A 203 -8.99 6.79 -8.67
C ARG A 203 -9.58 5.47 -8.15
N GLN A 204 -8.95 4.35 -8.51
CA GLN A 204 -9.37 3.04 -8.02
C GLN A 204 -9.19 2.93 -6.49
N ALA A 205 -8.07 3.40 -5.94
CA ALA A 205 -7.80 3.40 -4.51
C ALA A 205 -8.77 4.32 -3.75
N VAL A 206 -9.01 5.54 -4.21
CA VAL A 206 -10.00 6.46 -3.61
C VAL A 206 -11.40 5.82 -3.62
N SER A 207 -11.81 5.27 -4.78
CA SER A 207 -13.11 4.62 -4.91
C SER A 207 -13.25 3.41 -3.97
N SER A 208 -12.17 2.64 -3.76
CA SER A 208 -12.16 1.50 -2.85
C SER A 208 -12.38 1.92 -1.39
N VAL A 209 -11.72 2.99 -0.95
CA VAL A 209 -11.89 3.54 0.41
C VAL A 209 -13.32 4.07 0.60
N LEU A 210 -13.82 4.86 -0.35
CA LEU A 210 -15.21 5.37 -0.28
C LEU A 210 -16.23 4.24 -0.24
N ARG A 211 -16.02 3.16 -1.00
CA ARG A 211 -16.86 1.97 -0.99
C ARG A 211 -16.84 1.28 0.36
N PHE A 212 -15.64 1.09 0.94
CA PHE A 212 -15.50 0.52 2.27
C PHE A 212 -16.26 1.36 3.32
N LEU A 213 -16.00 2.67 3.35
CA LEU A 213 -16.66 3.58 4.30
C LEU A 213 -18.18 3.58 4.14
N THR A 214 -18.69 3.48 2.90
CA THR A 214 -20.12 3.38 2.61
C THR A 214 -20.70 2.06 3.13
N ARG A 215 -20.04 0.94 2.89
CA ARG A 215 -20.49 -0.38 3.36
C ARG A 215 -20.45 -0.54 4.88
N MET A 216 -19.56 0.21 5.53
CA MET A 216 -19.49 0.30 6.98
C MET A 216 -20.51 1.32 7.58
N GLY A 217 -21.34 1.96 6.74
CA GLY A 217 -22.32 2.93 7.19
C GLY A 217 -21.76 4.30 7.59
N ILE A 218 -20.45 4.53 7.42
CA ILE A 218 -19.77 5.79 7.76
C ILE A 218 -20.13 6.89 6.75
N LEU A 219 -20.30 6.52 5.48
CA LEU A 219 -20.71 7.42 4.40
C LEU A 219 -22.04 7.00 3.79
N LYS A 220 -22.83 7.98 3.38
CA LYS A 220 -24.03 7.82 2.53
C LYS A 220 -23.66 8.22 1.11
N TYR A 221 -22.98 7.31 0.40
CA TYR A 221 -22.44 7.57 -0.93
C TYR A 221 -22.70 6.40 -1.86
N ASN A 222 -23.26 6.68 -3.04
CA ASN A 222 -23.50 5.64 -4.05
C ASN A 222 -22.22 5.43 -4.86
N ASN A 223 -21.65 4.25 -4.78
CA ASN A 223 -20.45 3.84 -5.49
C ASN A 223 -20.64 2.49 -6.16
N HIS A 224 -19.84 2.19 -7.19
CA HIS A 224 -19.84 0.87 -7.81
C HIS A 224 -19.64 -0.25 -6.79
N SER A 225 -20.27 -1.41 -7.03
CA SER A 225 -20.13 -2.59 -6.16
C SER A 225 -18.66 -3.07 -6.04
N GLY A 226 -17.85 -2.85 -7.07
CA GLY A 226 -16.47 -3.34 -7.13
C GLY A 226 -16.40 -4.83 -7.42
N TYR A 227 -15.24 -5.42 -7.17
CA TYR A 227 -15.02 -6.85 -7.34
C TYR A 227 -15.37 -7.61 -6.06
N ILE A 228 -15.71 -8.88 -6.20
CA ILE A 228 -15.59 -9.87 -5.13
C ILE A 228 -14.14 -10.32 -5.16
N ALA A 229 -13.40 -10.04 -4.10
CA ALA A 229 -11.97 -10.26 -4.08
C ALA A 229 -11.61 -11.75 -3.99
N SER A 230 -10.61 -12.15 -4.76
CA SER A 230 -9.91 -13.41 -4.51
C SER A 230 -8.96 -13.23 -3.31
N VAL A 231 -9.10 -14.08 -2.31
CA VAL A 231 -8.21 -14.09 -1.15
C VAL A 231 -6.99 -14.96 -1.47
N ILE A 232 -5.81 -14.37 -1.33
CA ILE A 232 -4.52 -14.99 -1.65
C ILE A 232 -3.67 -14.98 -0.38
N ASN A 233 -3.12 -16.13 -0.02
CA ASN A 233 -2.13 -16.19 1.05
C ASN A 233 -0.72 -16.04 0.46
N GLU A 234 0.20 -15.41 1.19
CA GLU A 234 1.57 -15.17 0.69
C GLU A 234 2.29 -16.48 0.31
N TYR A 235 1.96 -17.59 0.96
CA TYR A 235 2.54 -18.91 0.64
C TYR A 235 2.00 -19.52 -0.66
N ASP A 236 0.90 -19.00 -1.21
CA ASP A 236 0.38 -19.42 -2.51
C ASP A 236 1.09 -18.69 -3.67
N LEU A 237 1.97 -17.72 -3.34
CA LEU A 237 2.72 -16.95 -4.30
C LEU A 237 4.07 -17.58 -4.58
N SER A 238 4.38 -17.81 -5.84
CA SER A 238 5.69 -18.26 -6.28
C SER A 238 6.50 -17.12 -6.86
N ALA A 239 7.76 -16.99 -6.42
CA ALA A 239 8.68 -16.02 -6.97
C ALA A 239 9.43 -16.64 -8.16
N VAL A 240 9.32 -16.02 -9.32
CA VAL A 240 10.14 -16.37 -10.48
C VAL A 240 11.39 -15.49 -10.48
N LYS A 241 12.55 -16.11 -10.59
CA LYS A 241 13.85 -15.44 -10.55
C LYS A 241 14.63 -15.74 -11.80
N THR A 242 15.39 -14.77 -12.28
CA THR A 242 16.44 -14.99 -13.27
C THR A 242 17.79 -15.09 -12.60
N TYR A 243 18.70 -15.86 -13.17
CA TYR A 243 20.10 -15.97 -12.74
C TYR A 243 21.04 -15.15 -13.64
N ASP A 244 20.53 -14.65 -14.78
CA ASP A 244 21.27 -13.82 -15.69
C ASP A 244 21.13 -12.34 -15.35
N ALA A 245 22.21 -11.59 -15.48
CA ALA A 245 22.24 -10.15 -15.39
C ALA A 245 22.04 -9.51 -16.78
N GLY A 246 21.23 -8.48 -16.87
CA GLY A 246 20.94 -7.79 -18.12
C GLY A 246 19.78 -6.83 -18.01
N PHE A 247 19.31 -6.31 -19.15
CA PHE A 247 18.05 -5.55 -19.18
C PHE A 247 16.87 -6.51 -19.12
N TYR A 248 15.99 -6.28 -18.15
CA TYR A 248 14.72 -7.00 -18.11
C TYR A 248 13.72 -6.38 -19.10
N LYS A 249 13.24 -7.19 -20.01
CA LYS A 249 12.15 -6.84 -20.93
C LYS A 249 10.90 -7.61 -20.54
N ARG A 250 9.88 -6.88 -20.08
CA ARG A 250 8.57 -7.46 -19.78
C ARG A 250 7.80 -7.78 -21.06
N LEU A 251 7.14 -8.92 -21.10
CA LEU A 251 6.29 -9.37 -22.22
C LEU A 251 4.82 -9.53 -21.81
N LYS A 252 4.52 -9.52 -20.52
CA LYS A 252 3.16 -9.59 -19.95
C LYS A 252 2.92 -8.48 -18.95
N GLU A 253 1.77 -7.87 -19.00
CA GLU A 253 1.36 -6.87 -18.03
C GLU A 253 0.82 -7.52 -16.75
N PRO A 254 0.90 -6.81 -15.58
CA PRO A 254 0.25 -7.29 -14.37
C PRO A 254 -1.25 -7.48 -14.58
N GLY A 255 -1.74 -8.69 -14.34
CA GLY A 255 -3.14 -9.06 -14.57
C GLY A 255 -3.41 -9.80 -15.85
N ASP A 256 -2.43 -9.92 -16.75
CA ASP A 256 -2.58 -10.74 -17.95
C ASP A 256 -2.67 -12.22 -17.61
N PRO A 257 -3.52 -12.98 -18.30
CA PRO A 257 -3.54 -14.43 -18.18
C PRO A 257 -2.25 -15.04 -18.75
N VAL A 258 -1.74 -16.06 -18.07
CA VAL A 258 -0.55 -16.79 -18.49
C VAL A 258 -0.80 -18.30 -18.43
N VAL A 259 -0.12 -19.04 -19.29
CA VAL A 259 -0.14 -20.51 -19.29
C VAL A 259 1.24 -21.05 -18.87
N HIS A 260 1.27 -22.31 -18.48
CA HIS A 260 2.53 -22.96 -18.11
C HIS A 260 3.56 -22.92 -19.25
N ASN A 261 4.81 -22.58 -18.91
CA ASN A 261 5.91 -22.41 -19.86
C ASN A 261 5.74 -21.26 -20.87
N GLU A 262 4.76 -20.37 -20.70
CA GLU A 262 4.68 -19.16 -21.51
C GLU A 262 5.81 -18.20 -21.13
N VAL A 263 6.44 -17.58 -22.14
CA VAL A 263 7.49 -16.57 -21.92
C VAL A 263 6.85 -15.28 -21.41
N ILE A 264 7.12 -14.93 -20.17
CA ILE A 264 6.56 -13.73 -19.49
C ILE A 264 7.53 -12.54 -19.46
N GLY A 265 8.81 -12.81 -19.72
CA GLY A 265 9.84 -11.80 -19.78
C GLY A 265 11.13 -12.34 -20.40
N GLN A 266 12.04 -11.44 -20.73
CA GLN A 266 13.34 -11.75 -21.30
C GLN A 266 14.44 -10.95 -20.59
N VAL A 267 15.61 -11.55 -20.46
CA VAL A 267 16.84 -10.87 -20.05
C VAL A 267 17.69 -10.64 -21.30
N ILE A 268 18.00 -9.39 -21.57
CA ILE A 268 18.72 -8.94 -22.77
C ILE A 268 20.12 -8.53 -22.37
N ASP A 269 21.13 -8.93 -23.17
CA ASP A 269 22.50 -8.48 -22.98
C ASP A 269 22.60 -6.95 -23.14
N PRO A 270 23.21 -6.23 -22.19
CA PRO A 270 23.27 -4.76 -22.23
C PRO A 270 24.16 -4.20 -23.33
N CYS A 271 25.11 -4.98 -23.84
CA CYS A 271 26.09 -4.54 -24.83
C CYS A 271 25.75 -4.96 -26.24
N GLU A 272 25.32 -6.22 -26.41
CA GLU A 272 25.10 -6.82 -27.71
C GLU A 272 23.63 -6.95 -28.09
N GLY A 273 22.70 -6.76 -27.13
CA GLY A 273 21.25 -6.71 -27.38
C GLY A 273 20.57 -8.06 -27.67
N TYR A 274 21.28 -9.18 -27.58
CA TYR A 274 20.65 -10.49 -27.73
C TYR A 274 19.95 -10.96 -26.45
N VAL A 275 18.99 -11.87 -26.60
CA VAL A 275 18.28 -12.49 -25.48
C VAL A 275 19.20 -13.50 -24.80
N LYS A 276 19.60 -13.24 -23.54
CA LYS A 276 20.42 -14.16 -22.73
C LYS A 276 19.61 -15.30 -22.16
N SER A 277 18.41 -14.98 -21.64
CA SER A 277 17.50 -15.99 -21.11
C SER A 277 16.05 -15.52 -21.20
N GLU A 278 15.15 -16.48 -21.20
CA GLU A 278 13.72 -16.29 -21.14
C GLU A 278 13.19 -16.66 -19.75
N ILE A 279 12.25 -15.87 -19.27
CA ILE A 279 11.58 -16.09 -17.99
C ILE A 279 10.23 -16.71 -18.29
N LEU A 280 10.07 -17.97 -17.85
CA LEU A 280 8.87 -18.76 -18.12
C LEU A 280 7.91 -18.72 -16.94
N SER A 281 6.61 -18.77 -17.25
CA SER A 281 5.56 -18.95 -16.25
C SER A 281 5.62 -20.35 -15.65
N PRO A 282 5.69 -20.50 -14.31
CA PRO A 282 5.69 -21.81 -13.66
C PRO A 282 4.30 -22.40 -13.51
N THR A 283 3.24 -21.73 -13.99
CA THR A 283 1.85 -22.17 -13.78
C THR A 283 1.37 -23.08 -14.89
N SER A 284 0.59 -24.08 -14.50
CA SER A 284 -0.11 -24.99 -15.41
C SER A 284 -1.59 -24.68 -15.60
N MET A 285 -2.10 -23.54 -15.10
CA MET A 285 -3.53 -23.25 -15.08
C MET A 285 -3.94 -22.16 -16.07
N LEU A 286 -5.05 -22.41 -16.76
CA LEU A 286 -5.83 -21.43 -17.51
C LEU A 286 -6.37 -20.37 -16.55
N SER A 287 -6.04 -19.09 -16.81
CA SER A 287 -6.49 -17.89 -16.10
C SER A 287 -6.02 -17.74 -14.65
N THR A 288 -4.79 -17.33 -14.47
CA THR A 288 -4.35 -16.77 -13.20
C THR A 288 -3.69 -15.43 -13.47
N ASN A 289 -4.12 -14.43 -12.70
CA ASN A 289 -3.57 -13.10 -12.79
C ASN A 289 -2.14 -13.09 -12.25
N CYS A 290 -1.23 -12.53 -13.00
CA CYS A 290 0.16 -12.39 -12.61
C CYS A 290 0.33 -11.12 -11.75
N PHE A 291 0.86 -11.25 -10.53
CA PHE A 291 1.45 -10.12 -9.82
C PHE A 291 2.88 -9.96 -10.32
N ALA A 292 3.07 -9.24 -11.40
CA ALA A 292 4.40 -8.93 -11.89
C ALA A 292 4.94 -7.71 -11.16
N ALA A 293 5.96 -7.90 -10.33
CA ALA A 293 6.83 -6.82 -9.91
C ALA A 293 8.01 -6.82 -10.89
N ALA A 294 7.99 -5.94 -11.86
CA ALA A 294 9.14 -5.73 -12.73
C ALA A 294 10.01 -4.62 -12.12
N THR A 295 11.19 -4.97 -11.67
CA THR A 295 12.15 -3.96 -11.20
C THR A 295 12.98 -3.48 -12.37
N HIS A 296 12.83 -2.21 -12.74
CA HIS A 296 13.82 -1.52 -13.55
C HIS A 296 14.94 -1.04 -12.61
N SER A 297 16.00 -1.81 -12.48
CA SER A 297 17.20 -1.34 -11.79
C SER A 297 18.07 -0.56 -12.77
N LEU A 298 17.80 0.72 -12.94
CA LEU A 298 18.75 1.68 -13.44
C LEU A 298 19.29 2.48 -12.25
N SER A 299 20.04 1.86 -11.36
CA SER A 299 20.94 2.60 -10.49
C SER A 299 22.32 2.62 -11.15
N GLY A 300 22.67 3.76 -11.72
CA GLY A 300 24.06 4.04 -12.03
C GLY A 300 24.88 3.98 -10.76
N VAL A 301 25.79 3.08 -10.70
CA VAL A 301 27.01 2.79 -9.96
C VAL A 301 27.04 1.32 -9.57
N GLY A 302 27.83 0.57 -10.26
CA GLY A 302 28.42 -0.72 -10.03
C GLY A 302 28.04 -1.50 -8.78
N LEU A 303 27.01 -2.33 -8.88
CA LEU A 303 27.02 -3.71 -8.38
C LEU A 303 25.94 -4.48 -9.11
N LEU A 304 26.35 -5.28 -10.05
CA LEU A 304 25.53 -6.28 -10.74
C LEU A 304 25.16 -7.38 -9.74
N CYS A 305 24.08 -7.21 -9.04
CA CYS A 305 23.43 -8.33 -8.35
C CYS A 305 21.92 -8.12 -8.46
N SER A 306 21.36 -8.63 -9.53
CA SER A 306 19.93 -8.55 -9.78
C SER A 306 19.29 -9.92 -9.58
N ALA A 307 18.75 -10.13 -8.40
CA ALA A 307 17.72 -11.12 -8.21
C ALA A 307 16.37 -10.44 -8.49
N PHE A 308 15.80 -10.66 -9.67
CA PHE A 308 14.44 -10.25 -9.97
C PHE A 308 13.48 -11.27 -9.36
N SER A 309 12.52 -10.79 -8.59
CA SER A 309 11.45 -11.63 -8.08
C SER A 309 10.14 -11.19 -8.73
N CYS A 310 9.57 -12.03 -9.56
CA CYS A 310 8.22 -11.91 -10.06
C CYS A 310 7.33 -12.77 -9.16
N PHE A 311 6.32 -12.17 -8.54
CA PHE A 311 5.37 -12.92 -7.72
C PHE A 311 4.18 -13.31 -8.58
N LEU A 312 4.01 -14.61 -8.79
CA LEU A 312 2.87 -15.19 -9.47
C LEU A 312 1.90 -15.75 -8.43
N SER A 313 0.65 -15.38 -8.53
CA SER A 313 -0.41 -15.89 -7.66
C SER A 313 -1.08 -17.11 -8.26
N PHE A 314 -1.25 -18.15 -7.47
CA PHE A 314 -1.99 -19.36 -7.83
C PHE A 314 -3.30 -19.40 -7.04
N THR A 315 -4.42 -19.41 -7.70
CA THR A 315 -5.68 -19.83 -7.09
C THR A 315 -5.97 -21.27 -7.46
N HIS A 316 -5.92 -22.18 -6.51
CA HIS A 316 -6.49 -23.50 -6.65
C HIS A 316 -8.01 -23.37 -6.74
N CYS A 317 -8.56 -23.48 -7.93
CA CYS A 317 -9.99 -23.69 -8.11
C CYS A 317 -10.26 -25.16 -7.79
N SER A 318 -10.63 -25.48 -6.55
CA SER A 318 -11.20 -26.77 -6.22
C SER A 318 -12.61 -26.83 -6.84
N THR A 319 -12.71 -27.49 -8.00
CA THR A 319 -13.97 -27.93 -8.53
C THR A 319 -14.57 -28.95 -7.57
N TYR A 320 -15.50 -28.51 -6.71
CA TYR A 320 -16.43 -29.43 -6.11
C TYR A 320 -17.31 -30.02 -7.22
N ARG A 321 -17.01 -31.26 -7.62
CA ARG A 321 -17.97 -32.12 -8.29
C ARG A 321 -18.91 -32.62 -7.20
N HIS A 322 -20.16 -32.15 -7.22
CA HIS A 322 -21.26 -32.89 -6.63
C HIS A 322 -21.52 -34.09 -7.49
N GLY A 323 -21.35 -35.29 -6.90
CA GLY A 323 -21.96 -36.53 -7.30
C GLY A 323 -23.23 -36.71 -6.51
#